data_d79adb09b34224a915d1f21215aec37b
#
_entry.id   d79adb09b34224a915d1f21215aec37b
#
_cell.length_a   1.000
_cell.length_b   1.000
_cell.length_c   1.000
_cell.angle_alpha   90.00
_cell.angle_beta   90.00
_cell.angle_gamma   90.00
#
_symmetry.space_group_name_H-M   'P 1'
#
loop_
_entity.id
_entity.type
_entity.pdbx_description
1 polymer ?
#
loop_
_entity_poly.entity_id
_entity_poly.type
_entity_poly.pdbx_seq_one_letter_code
_entity_poly.pdbx_strand_id
1 'polypeptide(L)'
;YQFVQTPSHLMILVEMAHDVRAVPIFANAAEAKKNHRPDAIKPWLGDTVGWWEGDTFVMETINVNPLQAENQSFPLSEKGVVTERLTRTGEKDIHYEFSVNDPETYTQPWKAELSFYPTTQLYEYACHEGNYGMHGILAGAREKERQAAAAKPVKAKAVKGGQ
;
A
#
# COMPACT_ATOMS: atom_id res chain seq x y z
N TYR A 1 -11.55 -5.88 1.21
CA TYR A 1 -11.03 -6.29 2.52
C TYR A 1 -11.83 -7.46 3.07
N GLN A 2 -11.14 -8.36 3.77
CA GLN A 2 -11.77 -9.37 4.61
C GLN A 2 -11.28 -9.21 6.04
N PHE A 3 -12.21 -9.14 6.98
CA PHE A 3 -11.91 -9.04 8.42
C PHE A 3 -12.19 -10.38 9.09
N VAL A 4 -11.20 -10.91 9.80
CA VAL A 4 -11.34 -12.12 10.60
C VAL A 4 -10.94 -11.81 12.03
N GLN A 5 -11.90 -11.87 12.95
CA GLN A 5 -11.69 -11.57 14.36
C GLN A 5 -11.56 -12.85 15.18
N THR A 6 -10.57 -12.87 16.05
CA THR A 6 -10.39 -13.86 17.12
C THR A 6 -10.35 -13.16 18.46
N PRO A 7 -10.35 -13.87 19.59
CA PRO A 7 -10.22 -13.23 20.91
C PRO A 7 -8.92 -12.43 21.09
N SER A 8 -7.85 -12.75 20.35
CA SER A 8 -6.52 -12.17 20.52
C SER A 8 -6.05 -11.33 19.34
N HIS A 9 -6.68 -11.44 18.17
CA HIS A 9 -6.24 -10.74 16.96
C HIS A 9 -7.40 -10.34 16.06
N LEU A 10 -7.23 -9.22 15.38
CA LEU A 10 -7.98 -8.89 14.17
C LEU A 10 -7.05 -9.07 12.95
N MET A 11 -7.46 -9.94 12.02
CA MET A 11 -6.77 -10.11 10.75
C MET A 11 -7.49 -9.30 9.68
N ILE A 12 -6.76 -8.50 8.92
CA ILE A 12 -7.28 -7.70 7.82
C ILE A 12 -6.57 -8.14 6.55
N LEU A 13 -7.27 -8.90 5.72
CA LEU A 13 -6.78 -9.28 4.39
C LEU A 13 -7.20 -8.21 3.37
N VAL A 14 -6.24 -7.71 2.62
CA VAL A 14 -6.43 -6.77 1.53
C VAL A 14 -6.40 -7.54 0.22
N GLU A 15 -7.41 -7.37 -0.63
CA GLU A 15 -7.47 -8.03 -1.94
C GLU A 15 -6.27 -7.62 -2.81
N MET A 16 -5.96 -6.33 -2.85
CA MET A 16 -4.82 -5.82 -3.59
C MET A 16 -3.50 -6.29 -2.96
N ALA A 17 -2.66 -6.90 -3.76
CA ALA A 17 -1.35 -7.45 -3.40
C ALA A 17 -1.38 -8.59 -2.35
N HIS A 18 -2.56 -9.08 -1.92
CA HIS A 18 -2.76 -10.13 -0.91
C HIS A 18 -2.12 -9.81 0.45
N ASP A 19 -2.02 -8.53 0.77
CA ASP A 19 -1.43 -8.10 2.03
C ASP A 19 -2.32 -8.46 3.21
N VAL A 20 -1.69 -8.88 4.32
CA VAL A 20 -2.37 -9.24 5.56
C VAL A 20 -1.80 -8.44 6.72
N ARG A 21 -2.67 -7.75 7.44
CA ARG A 21 -2.35 -7.12 8.72
C ARG A 21 -2.89 -7.99 9.86
N ALA A 22 -2.00 -8.50 10.69
CA ALA A 22 -2.34 -9.22 11.91
C ALA A 22 -2.20 -8.27 13.09
N VAL A 23 -3.33 -7.80 13.62
CA VAL A 23 -3.39 -6.80 14.69
C VAL A 23 -3.66 -7.50 16.03
N PRO A 24 -2.69 -7.58 16.94
CA PRO A 24 -2.91 -8.12 18.27
C PRO A 24 -3.86 -7.20 19.07
N ILE A 25 -4.76 -7.79 19.84
CA ILE A 25 -5.77 -7.10 20.64
C ILE A 25 -5.33 -7.08 22.10
N PHE A 26 -5.27 -5.89 22.68
CA PHE A 26 -4.91 -5.66 24.09
C PHE A 26 -6.12 -5.16 24.88
N ALA A 27 -6.03 -5.25 26.20
CA ALA A 27 -7.14 -4.88 27.09
C ALA A 27 -7.48 -3.38 27.03
N ASN A 28 -6.51 -2.52 26.72
CA ASN A 28 -6.72 -1.08 26.63
C ASN A 28 -5.58 -0.41 25.84
N ALA A 29 -5.76 0.88 25.51
CA ALA A 29 -4.78 1.68 24.78
C ALA A 29 -3.39 1.74 25.44
N ALA A 30 -3.34 1.86 26.76
CA ALA A 30 -2.05 1.99 27.46
C ALA A 30 -1.23 0.69 27.37
N GLU A 31 -1.89 -0.45 27.44
CA GLU A 31 -1.24 -1.75 27.25
C GLU A 31 -0.85 -1.97 25.81
N ALA A 32 -1.74 -1.67 24.87
CA ALA A 32 -1.46 -1.79 23.42
C ALA A 32 -0.20 -1.02 23.05
N LYS A 33 -0.12 0.26 23.39
CA LYS A 33 1.02 1.14 23.06
C LYS A 33 2.35 0.70 23.67
N LYS A 34 2.34 0.03 24.81
CA LYS A 34 3.56 -0.56 25.41
C LYS A 34 4.06 -1.78 24.67
N ASN A 35 3.21 -2.44 23.90
CA ASN A 35 3.51 -3.67 23.19
C ASN A 35 3.88 -3.45 21.73
N HIS A 36 4.06 -2.21 21.31
CA HIS A 36 4.71 -1.92 20.04
C HIS A 36 6.12 -2.51 20.02
N ARG A 37 6.52 -2.98 18.85
CA ARG A 37 7.88 -3.49 18.62
C ARG A 37 8.89 -2.34 18.74
N PRO A 38 10.16 -2.64 19.07
CA PRO A 38 11.21 -1.63 19.06
C PRO A 38 11.31 -0.90 17.71
N ASP A 39 11.63 0.39 17.73
CA ASP A 39 11.71 1.27 16.56
C ASP A 39 12.66 0.78 15.45
N ALA A 40 13.62 -0.08 15.82
CA ALA A 40 14.50 -0.72 14.85
C ALA A 40 13.80 -1.75 13.94
N ILE A 41 12.58 -2.20 14.33
CA ILE A 41 11.79 -3.16 13.58
C ILE A 41 10.72 -2.39 12.82
N LYS A 42 10.88 -2.31 11.49
CA LYS A 42 9.97 -1.59 10.59
C LYS A 42 9.30 -2.56 9.62
N PRO A 43 8.17 -3.19 10.00
CA PRO A 43 7.43 -4.07 9.12
C PRO A 43 6.92 -3.31 7.89
N TRP A 44 6.66 -4.04 6.80
CA TRP A 44 6.22 -3.41 5.54
C TRP A 44 4.99 -2.51 5.72
N LEU A 45 3.95 -3.01 6.39
CA LEU A 45 2.72 -2.26 6.68
C LEU A 45 2.73 -1.53 8.03
N GLY A 46 3.90 -1.40 8.66
CA GLY A 46 4.03 -0.83 10.00
C GLY A 46 3.73 -1.82 11.12
N ASP A 47 4.00 -1.40 12.34
CA ASP A 47 3.70 -2.13 13.56
C ASP A 47 2.35 -1.66 14.11
N THR A 48 1.35 -2.53 14.02
CA THR A 48 -0.03 -2.20 14.41
C THR A 48 -0.42 -2.96 15.66
N VAL A 49 -1.00 -2.24 16.62
CA VAL A 49 -1.63 -2.79 17.84
C VAL A 49 -3.06 -2.32 17.92
N GLY A 50 -3.94 -3.07 18.60
CA GLY A 50 -5.36 -2.75 18.68
C GLY A 50 -5.96 -2.94 20.07
N TRP A 51 -7.07 -2.24 20.33
CA TRP A 51 -7.87 -2.35 21.54
C TRP A 51 -9.32 -1.96 21.26
N TRP A 52 -10.21 -2.26 22.19
CA TRP A 52 -11.60 -1.85 22.10
C TRP A 52 -11.91 -0.61 22.93
N GLU A 53 -12.67 0.33 22.37
CA GLU A 53 -13.30 1.45 23.04
C GLU A 53 -14.82 1.36 22.86
N GLY A 54 -15.51 0.69 23.80
CA GLY A 54 -16.90 0.33 23.61
C GLY A 54 -17.10 -0.56 22.39
N ASP A 55 -17.90 -0.12 21.44
CA ASP A 55 -18.18 -0.86 20.20
C ASP A 55 -17.22 -0.50 19.02
N THR A 56 -16.23 0.34 19.30
CA THR A 56 -15.23 0.75 18.31
C THR A 56 -13.93 -0.01 18.51
N PHE A 57 -13.44 -0.68 17.47
CA PHE A 57 -12.10 -1.24 17.45
C PHE A 57 -11.12 -0.17 17.01
N VAL A 58 -10.14 0.13 17.86
CA VAL A 58 -9.11 1.14 17.59
C VAL A 58 -7.80 0.44 17.29
N MET A 59 -7.10 0.91 16.29
CA MET A 59 -5.74 0.46 15.93
C MET A 59 -4.79 1.64 15.89
N GLU A 60 -3.58 1.44 16.38
CA GLU A 60 -2.48 2.39 16.20
C GLU A 60 -1.36 1.71 15.43
N THR A 61 -0.90 2.37 14.38
CA THR A 61 0.21 1.89 13.54
C THR A 61 1.35 2.90 13.60
N ILE A 62 2.54 2.40 13.90
CA ILE A 62 3.82 3.12 13.88
C ILE A 62 4.85 2.35 13.07
N ASN A 63 6.04 2.89 12.91
CA ASN A 63 7.19 2.17 12.32
C ASN A 63 6.91 1.56 10.95
N VAL A 64 6.18 2.28 10.07
CA VAL A 64 5.98 1.86 8.69
C VAL A 64 7.33 1.82 7.98
N ASN A 65 7.57 0.75 7.19
CA ASN A 65 8.81 0.64 6.43
C ASN A 65 8.99 1.86 5.53
N PRO A 66 10.15 2.55 5.54
CA PRO A 66 10.36 3.76 4.75
C PRO A 66 10.08 3.60 3.25
N LEU A 67 10.46 2.47 2.65
CA LEU A 67 10.18 2.18 1.23
C LEU A 67 8.68 2.11 0.92
N GLN A 68 7.89 1.62 1.87
CA GLN A 68 6.44 1.60 1.75
C GLN A 68 5.85 2.98 2.01
N ALA A 69 6.32 3.67 3.03
CA ALA A 69 5.83 4.98 3.44
C ALA A 69 6.00 6.05 2.36
N GLU A 70 7.14 6.05 1.66
CA GLU A 70 7.43 6.98 0.56
C GLU A 70 6.56 6.76 -0.69
N ASN A 71 6.08 5.54 -0.91
CA ASN A 71 5.30 5.16 -2.10
C ASN A 71 3.79 5.18 -1.89
N GLN A 72 3.31 5.65 -0.74
CA GLN A 72 1.88 5.80 -0.46
C GLN A 72 1.31 7.08 -1.10
N SER A 73 0.00 7.07 -1.34
CA SER A 73 -0.74 8.29 -1.71
C SER A 73 -0.66 9.37 -0.62
N PHE A 74 -0.39 8.96 0.61
CA PHE A 74 -0.18 9.81 1.79
C PHE A 74 1.18 9.45 2.39
N PRO A 75 2.26 10.18 2.06
CA PRO A 75 3.59 9.89 2.58
C PRO A 75 3.63 10.02 4.10
N LEU A 76 4.43 9.19 4.73
CA LEU A 76 4.67 9.18 6.17
C LEU A 76 6.17 9.27 6.44
N SER A 77 6.55 10.04 7.46
CA SER A 77 7.89 9.97 8.02
C SER A 77 8.05 8.77 8.96
N GLU A 78 9.24 8.55 9.44
CA GLU A 78 9.51 7.53 10.47
C GLU A 78 8.79 7.78 11.79
N LYS A 79 8.31 9.02 12.03
CA LYS A 79 7.56 9.41 13.23
C LYS A 79 6.05 9.48 12.99
N GLY A 80 5.62 9.09 11.82
CA GLY A 80 4.19 9.06 11.48
C GLY A 80 3.45 8.05 12.34
N VAL A 81 2.34 8.48 12.91
CA VAL A 81 1.40 7.67 13.68
C VAL A 81 0.06 7.68 12.97
N VAL A 82 -0.43 6.50 12.62
CA VAL A 82 -1.77 6.33 12.03
C VAL A 82 -2.68 5.69 13.07
N THR A 83 -3.77 6.36 13.41
CA THR A 83 -4.82 5.80 14.28
C THR A 83 -6.05 5.52 13.44
N GLU A 84 -6.52 4.29 13.46
CA GLU A 84 -7.68 3.80 12.71
C GLU A 84 -8.78 3.38 13.68
N ARG A 85 -10.04 3.62 13.32
CA ARG A 85 -11.20 3.32 14.13
C ARG A 85 -12.25 2.62 13.27
N LEU A 86 -12.66 1.43 13.68
CA LEU A 86 -13.68 0.64 13.01
C LEU A 86 -14.89 0.53 13.95
N THR A 87 -16.01 1.09 13.55
CA THR A 87 -17.26 1.03 14.31
C THR A 87 -18.35 0.36 13.48
N ARG A 88 -18.94 -0.72 13.95
CA ARG A 88 -20.06 -1.33 13.28
C ARG A 88 -21.32 -0.49 13.54
N THR A 89 -21.83 0.16 12.50
CA THR A 89 -23.00 1.06 12.58
C THR A 89 -24.31 0.41 12.18
N GLY A 90 -24.24 -0.81 11.59
CA GLY A 90 -25.39 -1.56 11.17
C GLY A 90 -25.06 -3.04 10.97
N GLU A 91 -26.04 -3.80 10.49
CA GLU A 91 -25.84 -5.22 10.20
C GLU A 91 -24.76 -5.44 9.11
N LYS A 92 -24.72 -4.52 8.14
CA LYS A 92 -23.87 -4.61 6.94
C LYS A 92 -22.93 -3.41 6.79
N ASP A 93 -22.80 -2.55 7.78
CA ASP A 93 -22.06 -1.31 7.66
C ASP A 93 -20.99 -1.20 8.74
N ILE A 94 -19.78 -0.87 8.31
CA ILE A 94 -18.68 -0.49 9.19
C ILE A 94 -18.26 0.92 8.83
N HIS A 95 -18.39 1.83 9.79
CA HIS A 95 -17.80 3.15 9.70
C HIS A 95 -16.31 3.04 10.01
N TYR A 96 -15.49 3.54 9.10
CA TYR A 96 -14.04 3.58 9.23
C TYR A 96 -13.56 5.02 9.23
N GLU A 97 -12.88 5.39 10.30
CA GLU A 97 -12.19 6.67 10.43
C GLU A 97 -10.69 6.40 10.58
N PHE A 98 -9.85 7.19 9.98
CA PHE A 98 -8.43 7.19 10.28
C PHE A 98 -7.90 8.61 10.43
N SER A 99 -6.89 8.75 11.28
CA SER A 99 -6.17 9.99 11.50
C SER A 99 -4.67 9.75 11.35
N VAL A 100 -4.01 10.76 10.80
CA VAL A 100 -2.55 10.80 10.61
C VAL A 100 -1.97 11.92 11.43
N ASN A 101 -1.05 11.59 12.32
CA ASN A 101 -0.25 12.54 13.07
C ASN A 101 1.23 12.33 12.71
N ASP A 102 1.76 13.20 11.89
CA ASP A 102 3.15 13.14 11.42
C ASP A 102 3.69 14.58 11.30
N PRO A 103 4.32 15.09 12.34
CA PRO A 103 4.78 16.47 12.38
C PRO A 103 5.99 16.75 11.46
N GLU A 104 6.64 15.72 10.92
CA GLU A 104 7.72 15.87 9.95
C GLU A 104 7.20 16.04 8.52
N THR A 105 6.01 15.48 8.24
CA THR A 105 5.41 15.52 6.90
C THR A 105 4.27 16.54 6.78
N TYR A 106 3.48 16.71 7.83
CA TYR A 106 2.27 17.56 7.82
C TYR A 106 2.33 18.68 8.85
N THR A 107 1.82 19.83 8.49
CA THR A 107 1.76 21.01 9.39
C THR A 107 0.79 20.84 10.55
N GLN A 108 -0.17 19.93 10.42
CA GLN A 108 -1.14 19.57 11.46
C GLN A 108 -1.64 18.14 11.23
N PRO A 109 -2.10 17.45 12.28
CA PRO A 109 -2.80 16.18 12.13
C PRO A 109 -4.05 16.34 11.27
N TRP A 110 -4.37 15.32 10.48
CA TRP A 110 -5.57 15.29 9.65
C TRP A 110 -6.28 13.95 9.78
N LYS A 111 -7.54 13.90 9.38
CA LYS A 111 -8.36 12.70 9.40
C LYS A 111 -9.21 12.58 8.15
N ALA A 112 -9.61 11.34 7.85
CA ALA A 112 -10.61 11.02 6.85
C ALA A 112 -11.50 9.89 7.34
N GLU A 113 -12.67 9.76 6.73
CA GLU A 113 -13.64 8.73 7.06
C GLU A 113 -14.29 8.17 5.81
N LEU A 114 -14.69 6.92 5.88
CA LEU A 114 -15.45 6.23 4.82
C LEU A 114 -16.26 5.08 5.42
N SER A 115 -17.17 4.51 4.65
CA SER A 115 -17.93 3.34 5.06
C SER A 115 -17.55 2.12 4.24
N PHE A 116 -17.40 0.97 4.90
CA PHE A 116 -17.27 -0.32 4.24
C PHE A 116 -18.65 -0.98 4.15
N TYR A 117 -18.94 -1.49 2.96
CA TYR A 117 -20.14 -2.28 2.67
C TYR A 117 -19.73 -3.69 2.28
N PRO A 118 -20.54 -4.72 2.62
CA PRO A 118 -20.22 -6.08 2.29
C PRO A 118 -20.25 -6.30 0.78
N THR A 119 -19.33 -7.12 0.31
CA THR A 119 -19.33 -7.68 -1.03
C THR A 119 -19.54 -9.19 -0.99
N THR A 120 -19.92 -9.78 -2.08
CA THR A 120 -20.23 -11.21 -2.16
C THR A 120 -19.01 -12.10 -2.13
N GLN A 121 -17.87 -11.61 -2.60
CA GLN A 121 -16.59 -12.34 -2.58
C GLN A 121 -15.40 -11.41 -2.71
N LEU A 122 -14.25 -11.92 -2.29
CA LEU A 122 -12.94 -11.37 -2.54
C LEU A 122 -12.36 -12.05 -3.77
N TYR A 123 -11.79 -11.29 -4.69
CA TYR A 123 -11.20 -11.81 -5.92
C TYR A 123 -9.68 -11.96 -5.76
N GLU A 124 -9.09 -12.79 -6.59
CA GLU A 124 -7.65 -12.82 -6.75
C GLU A 124 -7.16 -11.53 -7.40
N TYR A 125 -6.17 -10.89 -6.81
CA TYR A 125 -5.51 -9.74 -7.42
C TYR A 125 -4.45 -10.22 -8.42
N ALA A 126 -4.82 -10.28 -9.69
CA ALA A 126 -4.02 -10.79 -10.79
C ALA A 126 -3.51 -9.65 -11.68
N CYS A 127 -2.74 -8.72 -11.13
CA CYS A 127 -2.28 -7.51 -11.80
C CYS A 127 -1.43 -7.79 -13.06
N HIS A 128 -0.72 -8.92 -13.08
CA HIS A 128 0.17 -9.30 -14.19
C HIS A 128 -0.51 -10.19 -15.24
N GLU A 129 -1.60 -10.83 -14.89
CA GLU A 129 -2.33 -11.69 -15.81
C GLU A 129 -3.07 -10.86 -16.88
N GLY A 130 -2.88 -11.22 -18.14
CA GLY A 130 -3.43 -10.46 -19.25
C GLY A 130 -2.83 -9.06 -19.46
N ASN A 131 -1.78 -8.70 -18.75
CA ASN A 131 -1.08 -7.42 -18.92
C ASN A 131 -0.08 -7.50 -20.08
N TYR A 132 -0.50 -7.04 -21.25
CA TYR A 132 0.35 -6.97 -22.46
C TYR A 132 1.17 -5.67 -22.54
N GLY A 133 1.19 -4.83 -21.52
CA GLY A 133 1.89 -3.55 -21.51
C GLY A 133 3.37 -3.68 -21.84
N MET A 134 4.08 -4.63 -21.25
CA MET A 134 5.49 -4.88 -21.53
C MET A 134 5.72 -5.30 -22.99
N HIS A 135 4.87 -6.17 -23.54
CA HIS A 135 4.94 -6.56 -24.95
C HIS A 135 4.77 -5.36 -25.88
N GLY A 136 3.82 -4.49 -25.61
CA GLY A 136 3.56 -3.26 -26.35
C GLY A 136 4.73 -2.27 -26.27
N ILE A 137 5.31 -2.07 -25.07
CA ILE A 137 6.48 -1.21 -24.86
C ILE A 137 7.68 -1.70 -25.68
N LEU A 138 8.00 -3.00 -25.61
CA LEU A 138 9.11 -3.60 -26.34
C LEU A 138 8.88 -3.57 -27.86
N ALA A 139 7.66 -3.83 -28.32
CA ALA A 139 7.31 -3.74 -29.73
C ALA A 139 7.49 -2.30 -30.27
N GLY A 140 7.05 -1.31 -29.52
CA GLY A 140 7.22 0.11 -29.85
C GLY A 140 8.67 0.56 -29.86
N ALA A 141 9.50 0.10 -28.92
CA ALA A 141 10.93 0.38 -28.91
C ALA A 141 11.63 -0.21 -30.14
N ARG A 142 11.36 -1.47 -30.46
CA ARG A 142 11.92 -2.14 -31.65
C ARG A 142 11.50 -1.47 -32.97
N GLU A 143 10.27 -0.96 -33.04
CA GLU A 143 9.83 -0.21 -34.22
C GLU A 143 10.60 1.11 -34.37
N LYS A 144 10.81 1.86 -33.30
CA LYS A 144 11.62 3.08 -33.30
C LYS A 144 13.08 2.80 -33.73
N GLU A 145 13.66 1.71 -33.24
CA GLU A 145 15.01 1.28 -33.65
C GLU A 145 15.10 0.95 -35.14
N ARG A 146 14.09 0.25 -35.69
CA ARG A 146 14.01 -0.05 -37.13
C ARG A 146 13.93 1.22 -37.97
N GLN A 147 13.06 2.15 -37.56
CA GLN A 147 12.91 3.45 -38.25
C GLN A 147 14.21 4.26 -38.22
N ALA A 148 14.90 4.30 -37.09
CA ALA A 148 16.17 4.99 -36.94
C ALA A 148 17.29 4.34 -37.77
N ALA A 149 17.29 3.02 -37.88
CA ALA A 149 18.24 2.29 -38.72
C ALA A 149 18.00 2.55 -40.23
N ALA A 150 16.72 2.59 -40.64
CA ALA A 150 16.32 2.89 -42.01
C ALA A 150 16.62 4.35 -42.44
N ALA A 151 16.56 5.27 -41.47
CA ALA A 151 16.85 6.70 -41.73
C ALA A 151 18.36 7.04 -41.83
N LYS A 152 19.26 6.11 -41.48
CA LYS A 152 20.70 6.33 -41.64
C LYS A 152 21.07 6.31 -43.10
N PRO A 153 21.72 7.38 -43.66
CA PRO A 153 22.12 7.40 -45.07
C PRO A 153 23.13 6.27 -45.33
N VAL A 154 22.86 5.49 -46.38
CA VAL A 154 23.82 4.48 -46.89
C VAL A 154 25.08 5.21 -47.27
N LYS A 155 26.19 5.03 -46.54
CA LYS A 155 27.50 5.54 -46.97
C LYS A 155 27.83 4.92 -48.31
N ALA A 156 27.81 5.73 -49.37
CA ALA A 156 28.24 5.32 -50.68
C ALA A 156 29.67 4.74 -50.59
N LYS A 157 29.84 3.49 -50.99
CA LYS A 157 31.17 2.89 -51.14
C LYS A 157 31.92 3.72 -52.17
N ALA A 158 32.99 4.37 -51.74
CA ALA A 158 33.92 5.03 -52.68
C ALA A 158 34.47 3.96 -53.62
N VAL A 159 34.09 4.06 -54.88
CA VAL A 159 34.70 3.27 -55.96
C VAL A 159 36.13 3.78 -56.12
N LYS A 160 37.11 3.00 -55.65
CA LYS A 160 38.53 3.25 -56.01
C LYS A 160 38.66 2.97 -57.50
N GLY A 161 38.70 4.04 -58.28
CA GLY A 161 39.15 3.97 -59.68
C GLY A 161 40.64 3.60 -59.71
N GLY A 162 40.89 2.45 -60.27
CA GLY A 162 42.28 2.09 -60.68
C GLY A 162 42.74 2.83 -61.93
N GLN A 163 43.93 3.35 -61.85
CA GLN A 163 44.80 3.58 -62.98
C GLN A 163 45.93 2.57 -62.91
#